data_64157c57b659b9981b11f3f91997d908
#
_entry.id   64157c57b659b9981b11f3f91997d908
#
_cell.length_a   1.000
_cell.length_b   1.000
_cell.length_c   1.000
_cell.angle_alpha   90.00
_cell.angle_beta   90.00
_cell.angle_gamma   90.00
#
_symmetry.space_group_name_H-M   'P 1'
#
loop_
_entity.id
_entity.type
_entity.pdbx_description
1 polymer ?
#
loop_
_entity_poly.entity_id
_entity_poly.type
_entity_poly.pdbx_seq_one_letter_code
_entity_poly.pdbx_strand_id
1 'polypeptide(L)'
;MKIALTKYIYVFIIGVFFLGGCGVSENKNISRQSNTVETGDFNAGGVNPNLSKDDVVELSKIIKLPLTPEEVTYKEVNSNIDKGGKMLPTTDGKKLIVVLKFSPQDANQIVAQAEKYKPPVGAEIDAENWFPAELVAQSQLSGDETLKGTAYAANEFLQPPFNNGKITRIADTDFFVLELTSL
;
A
#
# COMPACT_ATOMS: atom_id res chain seq x y z
N MET A 1 17.84 52.86 -0.51
CA MET A 1 18.84 51.74 -0.49
C MET A 1 18.39 50.73 -1.55
N LYS A 2 19.12 50.66 -2.67
CA LYS A 2 18.76 49.89 -3.86
C LYS A 2 19.35 48.49 -3.70
N ILE A 3 18.52 47.45 -3.73
CA ILE A 3 19.00 46.07 -3.76
C ILE A 3 18.75 45.48 -5.15
N ALA A 4 19.84 45.03 -5.74
CA ALA A 4 19.95 44.59 -7.11
C ALA A 4 19.27 43.23 -7.36
N LEU A 5 18.61 43.17 -8.49
CA LEU A 5 17.94 42.00 -9.07
C LEU A 5 19.01 41.17 -9.82
N THR A 6 19.34 39.98 -9.30
CA THR A 6 20.26 39.08 -10.03
C THR A 6 19.42 38.06 -10.81
N LYS A 7 19.43 38.25 -12.14
CA LYS A 7 18.85 37.31 -13.12
C LYS A 7 19.76 36.11 -13.30
N TYR A 8 19.30 34.90 -13.00
CA TYR A 8 19.97 33.69 -13.46
C TYR A 8 19.35 33.22 -14.78
N ILE A 9 20.19 33.30 -15.81
CA ILE A 9 19.92 32.76 -17.15
C ILE A 9 20.31 31.28 -17.11
N TYR A 10 19.35 30.38 -17.30
CA TYR A 10 19.61 28.98 -17.59
C TYR A 10 19.74 28.76 -19.09
N VAL A 11 20.94 28.39 -19.49
CA VAL A 11 21.26 27.97 -20.85
C VAL A 11 20.74 26.57 -21.10
N PHE A 12 19.85 26.44 -22.06
CA PHE A 12 19.38 25.14 -22.61
C PHE A 12 20.47 24.59 -23.54
N ILE A 13 21.06 23.45 -23.20
CA ILE A 13 21.86 22.65 -24.13
C ILE A 13 20.99 21.55 -24.70
N ILE A 14 20.61 21.72 -25.97
CA ILE A 14 19.94 20.73 -26.80
C ILE A 14 21.01 19.79 -27.33
N GLY A 15 21.08 18.57 -26.86
CA GLY A 15 21.88 17.49 -27.42
C GLY A 15 21.04 16.60 -28.34
N VAL A 16 21.21 16.82 -29.64
CA VAL A 16 20.68 15.93 -30.68
C VAL A 16 21.67 14.78 -30.84
N PHE A 17 21.26 13.55 -30.65
CA PHE A 17 22.04 12.38 -31.08
C PHE A 17 21.23 11.43 -31.96
N PHE A 18 21.86 11.17 -33.04
CA PHE A 18 21.57 10.54 -34.30
C PHE A 18 21.05 9.10 -34.25
N LEU A 19 20.26 8.84 -35.27
CA LEU A 19 19.86 7.59 -35.88
C LEU A 19 21.00 6.60 -36.15
N GLY A 20 20.73 5.34 -36.03
CA GLY A 20 21.52 4.30 -36.66
C GLY A 20 21.16 2.88 -36.26
N GLY A 21 20.63 2.12 -37.18
CA GLY A 21 20.83 0.68 -37.16
C GLY A 21 19.58 -0.20 -37.32
N CYS A 22 19.09 -0.30 -38.56
CA CYS A 22 18.33 -1.47 -39.02
C CYS A 22 19.17 -2.74 -38.89
N GLY A 23 18.63 -3.74 -38.21
CA GLY A 23 19.12 -5.12 -38.27
C GLY A 23 17.93 -6.06 -38.35
N VAL A 24 17.49 -6.34 -39.58
CA VAL A 24 16.54 -7.44 -39.89
C VAL A 24 17.33 -8.74 -39.76
N SER A 25 16.94 -9.62 -38.88
CA SER A 25 17.34 -11.02 -38.91
C SER A 25 16.07 -11.88 -38.82
N GLU A 26 15.63 -12.34 -39.97
CA GLU A 26 14.73 -13.47 -40.07
C GLU A 26 15.43 -14.71 -39.51
N ASN A 27 14.83 -15.37 -38.56
CA ASN A 27 15.10 -16.77 -38.34
C ASN A 27 13.82 -17.54 -37.98
N LYS A 28 13.64 -18.58 -38.77
CA LYS A 28 12.49 -19.48 -38.90
C LYS A 28 12.34 -20.37 -37.65
N ASN A 29 11.06 -20.72 -37.47
CA ASN A 29 10.57 -21.97 -36.86
C ASN A 29 11.06 -22.35 -35.49
N ILE A 30 10.23 -22.06 -34.50
CA ILE A 30 10.06 -22.98 -33.39
C ILE A 30 8.56 -23.17 -33.15
N SER A 31 8.19 -24.43 -33.18
CA SER A 31 6.91 -25.05 -32.93
C SER A 31 6.05 -24.32 -31.88
N ARG A 32 4.79 -24.13 -32.25
CA ARG A 32 3.70 -23.92 -31.30
C ARG A 32 3.67 -25.09 -30.32
N GLN A 33 4.27 -24.92 -29.18
CA GLN A 33 3.92 -25.71 -28.01
C GLN A 33 2.76 -24.98 -27.36
N SER A 34 1.59 -25.47 -27.63
CA SER A 34 0.36 -25.15 -26.94
C SER A 34 0.56 -25.53 -25.49
N ASN A 35 0.92 -24.56 -24.64
CA ASN A 35 0.72 -24.73 -23.23
C ASN A 35 -0.78 -24.70 -23.00
N THR A 36 -1.35 -25.88 -22.99
CA THR A 36 -2.64 -26.15 -22.37
C THR A 36 -2.48 -25.72 -20.91
N VAL A 37 -3.06 -24.58 -20.58
CA VAL A 37 -3.31 -24.22 -19.19
C VAL A 37 -4.26 -25.30 -18.71
N GLU A 38 -3.74 -26.26 -17.96
CA GLU A 38 -4.58 -27.14 -17.17
C GLU A 38 -5.44 -26.26 -16.30
N THR A 39 -6.72 -26.29 -16.61
CA THR A 39 -7.77 -25.76 -15.73
C THR A 39 -7.76 -26.65 -14.51
N GLY A 40 -6.86 -26.35 -13.57
CA GLY A 40 -6.89 -26.96 -12.26
C GLY A 40 -8.22 -26.61 -11.64
N ASP A 41 -9.01 -27.62 -11.30
CA ASP A 41 -10.19 -27.53 -10.48
C ASP A 41 -9.89 -26.63 -9.29
N PHE A 42 -10.48 -25.43 -9.30
CA PHE A 42 -10.56 -24.61 -8.10
C PHE A 42 -11.54 -25.28 -7.14
N ASN A 43 -11.01 -26.23 -6.37
CA ASN A 43 -11.70 -26.77 -5.22
C ASN A 43 -12.03 -25.60 -4.28
N ALA A 44 -13.28 -25.23 -4.23
CA ALA A 44 -13.84 -24.35 -3.23
C ALA A 44 -13.52 -24.89 -1.84
N GLY A 45 -12.73 -24.17 -1.05
CA GLY A 45 -12.61 -24.50 0.36
C GLY A 45 -11.21 -24.41 0.93
N GLY A 46 -10.72 -23.22 1.08
CA GLY A 46 -9.49 -22.96 1.84
C GLY A 46 -9.00 -21.56 1.56
N VAL A 47 -9.66 -20.56 2.12
CA VAL A 47 -9.09 -19.22 2.17
C VAL A 47 -7.81 -19.33 2.97
N ASN A 48 -6.66 -19.27 2.29
CA ASN A 48 -5.37 -19.21 2.97
C ASN A 48 -5.30 -17.85 3.69
N PRO A 49 -5.37 -17.80 5.02
CA PRO A 49 -5.41 -16.53 5.77
C PRO A 49 -4.10 -15.74 5.65
N ASN A 50 -3.10 -16.31 5.00
CA ASN A 50 -1.80 -15.65 4.79
C ASN A 50 -1.66 -14.95 3.43
N LEU A 51 -2.65 -15.03 2.55
CA LEU A 51 -2.61 -14.36 1.27
C LEU A 51 -3.21 -12.95 1.39
N SER A 52 -2.48 -11.94 0.93
CA SER A 52 -3.01 -10.58 0.78
C SER A 52 -4.02 -10.53 -0.38
N LYS A 53 -5.02 -9.66 -0.25
CA LYS A 53 -6.07 -9.42 -1.25
C LYS A 53 -5.97 -7.97 -1.74
N ASP A 54 -6.50 -7.70 -2.92
CA ASP A 54 -6.47 -6.38 -3.59
C ASP A 54 -7.85 -5.93 -4.09
N ASP A 55 -8.92 -6.59 -3.67
CA ASP A 55 -10.28 -6.29 -4.11
C ASP A 55 -10.94 -5.21 -3.25
N VAL A 56 -11.12 -4.01 -3.82
CA VAL A 56 -11.78 -2.86 -3.18
C VAL A 56 -13.25 -3.16 -2.82
N VAL A 57 -13.96 -3.91 -3.66
CA VAL A 57 -15.37 -4.23 -3.44
C VAL A 57 -15.52 -5.18 -2.25
N GLU A 58 -14.68 -6.19 -2.15
CA GLU A 58 -14.66 -7.08 -0.99
C GLU A 58 -14.26 -6.32 0.28
N LEU A 59 -13.25 -5.45 0.20
CA LEU A 59 -12.84 -4.63 1.34
C LEU A 59 -13.98 -3.72 1.84
N SER A 60 -14.74 -3.12 0.93
CA SER A 60 -15.87 -2.23 1.29
C SER A 60 -17.00 -2.91 2.05
N LYS A 61 -17.07 -4.25 2.01
CA LYS A 61 -18.01 -5.05 2.83
C LYS A 61 -17.50 -5.22 4.27
N ILE A 62 -16.20 -5.06 4.49
CA ILE A 62 -15.52 -5.32 5.77
C ILE A 62 -15.32 -4.03 6.56
N ILE A 63 -15.00 -2.92 5.86
CA ILE A 63 -14.75 -1.60 6.46
C ILE A 63 -15.50 -0.51 5.71
N LYS A 64 -15.63 0.67 6.32
CA LYS A 64 -16.05 1.87 5.60
C LYS A 64 -14.88 2.40 4.77
N LEU A 65 -15.16 2.83 3.55
CA LEU A 65 -14.22 3.56 2.71
C LEU A 65 -14.82 4.95 2.45
N PRO A 66 -14.36 6.00 3.17
CA PRO A 66 -14.92 7.35 3.02
C PRO A 66 -14.63 7.95 1.64
N LEU A 67 -13.56 7.50 1.00
CA LEU A 67 -13.16 7.83 -0.37
C LEU A 67 -12.70 6.55 -1.07
N THR A 68 -12.76 6.54 -2.40
CA THR A 68 -12.33 5.38 -3.20
C THR A 68 -10.81 5.42 -3.37
N PRO A 69 -10.07 4.42 -2.90
CA PRO A 69 -8.64 4.34 -3.13
C PRO A 69 -8.32 3.99 -4.59
N GLU A 70 -7.16 4.44 -5.07
CA GLU A 70 -6.61 4.06 -6.38
C GLU A 70 -6.05 2.64 -6.37
N GLU A 71 -5.41 2.27 -5.25
CA GLU A 71 -4.88 0.93 -5.02
C GLU A 71 -5.21 0.48 -3.60
N VAL A 72 -5.41 -0.81 -3.44
CA VAL A 72 -5.63 -1.44 -2.14
C VAL A 72 -4.94 -2.79 -2.07
N THR A 73 -4.34 -3.07 -0.93
CA THR A 73 -3.87 -4.41 -0.58
C THR A 73 -4.18 -4.63 0.90
N TYR A 74 -4.73 -5.77 1.28
CA TYR A 74 -5.10 -6.02 2.68
C TYR A 74 -4.94 -7.47 3.11
N LYS A 75 -4.83 -7.65 4.43
CA LYS A 75 -4.68 -8.95 5.07
C LYS A 75 -5.39 -8.97 6.41
N GLU A 76 -6.18 -10.02 6.63
CA GLU A 76 -6.72 -10.33 7.95
C GLU A 76 -5.70 -11.15 8.73
N VAL A 77 -5.42 -10.75 9.95
CA VAL A 77 -4.50 -11.44 10.86
C VAL A 77 -5.30 -11.86 12.10
N ASN A 78 -5.25 -13.13 12.43
CA ASN A 78 -5.81 -13.62 13.69
C ASN A 78 -4.91 -13.16 14.83
N SER A 79 -5.40 -12.30 15.71
CA SER A 79 -4.66 -11.80 16.88
C SER A 79 -4.35 -12.86 17.94
N ASN A 80 -4.81 -14.09 17.74
CA ASN A 80 -4.60 -15.21 18.66
C ASN A 80 -3.25 -15.94 18.47
N ILE A 81 -2.43 -15.48 17.53
CA ILE A 81 -1.14 -16.10 17.24
C ILE A 81 -0.05 -15.07 17.54
N ASP A 82 0.80 -15.33 18.53
CA ASP A 82 1.98 -14.50 18.77
C ASP A 82 3.02 -14.66 17.62
N LYS A 83 4.01 -13.79 17.60
CA LYS A 83 5.10 -13.83 16.60
C LYS A 83 5.91 -15.17 16.63
N GLY A 84 5.66 -16.04 17.62
CA GLY A 84 6.25 -17.36 17.77
C GLY A 84 5.33 -18.53 17.37
N GLY A 85 4.14 -18.24 16.83
CA GLY A 85 3.17 -19.27 16.40
C GLY A 85 2.41 -19.94 17.55
N LYS A 86 2.48 -19.40 18.77
CA LYS A 86 1.80 -19.93 19.94
C LYS A 86 0.42 -19.31 20.08
N MET A 87 -0.61 -20.14 20.15
CA MET A 87 -1.99 -19.65 20.41
C MET A 87 -2.05 -19.04 21.81
N LEU A 88 -2.47 -17.77 21.86
CA LEU A 88 -2.78 -17.09 23.11
C LEU A 88 -4.22 -17.42 23.54
N PRO A 89 -4.48 -17.70 24.82
CA PRO A 89 -5.77 -18.17 25.31
C PRO A 89 -6.81 -17.05 25.49
N THR A 90 -6.72 -15.92 24.80
CA THR A 90 -7.61 -14.79 25.04
C THR A 90 -8.19 -14.21 23.77
N THR A 91 -9.51 -14.18 23.73
CA THR A 91 -10.43 -13.43 22.86
C THR A 91 -10.19 -13.51 21.35
N ASP A 92 -11.26 -13.83 20.63
CA ASP A 92 -11.37 -13.89 19.17
C ASP A 92 -11.14 -12.52 18.49
N GLY A 93 -10.09 -11.82 18.87
CA GLY A 93 -9.71 -10.54 18.30
C GLY A 93 -9.24 -10.72 16.84
N LYS A 94 -9.89 -10.04 15.93
CA LYS A 94 -9.45 -9.94 14.54
C LYS A 94 -8.62 -8.67 14.37
N LYS A 95 -7.53 -8.76 13.63
CA LYS A 95 -6.76 -7.62 13.17
C LYS A 95 -6.85 -7.58 11.64
N LEU A 96 -7.14 -6.40 11.10
CA LEU A 96 -7.10 -6.14 9.66
C LEU A 96 -6.01 -5.09 9.41
N ILE A 97 -5.11 -5.40 8.49
CA ILE A 97 -4.10 -4.45 8.00
C ILE A 97 -4.43 -4.17 6.54
N VAL A 98 -4.55 -2.91 6.18
CA VAL A 98 -4.86 -2.46 4.82
C VAL A 98 -3.84 -1.41 4.40
N VAL A 99 -3.28 -1.57 3.21
CA VAL A 99 -2.52 -0.52 2.53
C VAL A 99 -3.41 0.11 1.48
N LEU A 100 -3.58 1.42 1.56
CA LEU A 100 -4.45 2.22 0.68
C LEU A 100 -3.61 3.28 -0.01
N LYS A 101 -3.78 3.44 -1.31
CA LYS A 101 -3.25 4.59 -2.06
C LYS A 101 -4.40 5.47 -2.51
N PHE A 102 -4.29 6.75 -2.29
CA PHE A 102 -5.27 7.72 -2.72
C PHE A 102 -4.66 8.71 -3.72
N SER A 103 -5.49 9.46 -4.42
CA SER A 103 -5.02 10.65 -5.10
C SER A 103 -4.44 11.66 -4.09
N PRO A 104 -3.50 12.54 -4.47
CA PRO A 104 -2.97 13.56 -3.56
C PRO A 104 -4.05 14.43 -2.91
N GLN A 105 -5.15 14.71 -3.64
CA GLN A 105 -6.28 15.46 -3.13
C GLN A 105 -7.04 14.69 -2.05
N ASP A 106 -7.34 13.42 -2.32
CA ASP A 106 -8.08 12.55 -1.40
C ASP A 106 -7.25 12.23 -0.16
N ALA A 107 -5.94 12.01 -0.34
CA ALA A 107 -5.00 11.82 0.77
C ALA A 107 -5.04 12.99 1.77
N ASN A 108 -5.03 14.23 1.27
CA ASN A 108 -5.14 15.42 2.11
C ASN A 108 -6.54 15.54 2.76
N GLN A 109 -7.59 15.11 2.07
CA GLN A 109 -8.94 15.11 2.63
C GLN A 109 -9.09 14.08 3.77
N ILE A 110 -8.52 12.88 3.62
CA ILE A 110 -8.48 11.85 4.69
C ILE A 110 -7.78 12.42 5.93
N VAL A 111 -6.61 13.04 5.76
CA VAL A 111 -5.87 13.65 6.87
C VAL A 111 -6.71 14.72 7.56
N ALA A 112 -7.28 15.66 6.81
CA ALA A 112 -8.09 16.74 7.36
C ALA A 112 -9.35 16.27 8.10
N GLN A 113 -9.91 15.12 7.71
CA GLN A 113 -11.01 14.48 8.43
C GLN A 113 -10.53 13.81 9.73
N ALA A 114 -9.43 13.07 9.66
CA ALA A 114 -8.91 12.32 10.79
C ALA A 114 -8.38 13.22 11.93
N GLU A 115 -7.80 14.39 11.61
CA GLU A 115 -7.33 15.39 12.58
C GLU A 115 -8.44 15.96 13.48
N LYS A 116 -9.70 15.90 13.03
CA LYS A 116 -10.85 16.34 13.83
C LYS A 116 -11.10 15.47 15.07
N TYR A 117 -10.64 14.22 15.05
CA TYR A 117 -10.86 13.27 16.14
C TYR A 117 -9.74 13.28 17.15
N LYS A 118 -8.49 13.38 16.71
CA LYS A 118 -7.33 13.33 17.58
C LYS A 118 -6.12 13.99 16.89
N PRO A 119 -5.27 14.71 17.64
CA PRO A 119 -4.01 15.20 17.10
C PRO A 119 -3.15 14.08 16.52
N PRO A 120 -2.47 14.32 15.38
CA PRO A 120 -1.59 13.34 14.77
C PRO A 120 -0.34 13.09 15.64
N VAL A 121 0.22 11.88 15.50
CA VAL A 121 1.47 11.49 16.18
C VAL A 121 2.41 10.83 15.18
N GLY A 122 3.72 11.01 15.36
CA GLY A 122 4.71 10.29 14.60
C GLY A 122 4.57 8.78 14.81
N ALA A 123 4.76 8.00 13.75
CA ALA A 123 4.65 6.55 13.78
C ALA A 123 5.70 5.89 12.89
N GLU A 124 6.07 4.68 13.28
CA GLU A 124 6.88 3.75 12.48
C GLU A 124 6.07 2.46 12.31
N ILE A 125 6.16 1.86 11.12
CA ILE A 125 5.44 0.64 10.75
C ILE A 125 6.45 -0.32 10.15
N ASP A 126 6.48 -1.56 10.63
CA ASP A 126 7.25 -2.63 10.00
C ASP A 126 6.68 -2.88 8.60
N ALA A 127 7.53 -2.82 7.58
CA ALA A 127 7.10 -3.16 6.22
C ALA A 127 6.95 -4.69 6.09
N GLU A 128 5.82 -5.12 5.54
CA GLU A 128 5.60 -6.53 5.29
C GLU A 128 5.80 -6.85 3.80
N ASN A 129 6.25 -8.07 3.48
CA ASN A 129 6.56 -8.50 2.12
C ASN A 129 5.38 -8.44 1.13
N TRP A 130 4.15 -8.37 1.66
CA TRP A 130 2.94 -8.26 0.86
C TRP A 130 2.50 -6.80 0.62
N PHE A 131 3.18 -5.82 1.18
CA PHE A 131 2.94 -4.41 0.88
C PHE A 131 3.28 -4.10 -0.58
N PRO A 132 2.71 -3.03 -1.17
CA PRO A 132 3.12 -2.55 -2.48
C PRO A 132 4.64 -2.41 -2.60
N ALA A 133 5.18 -2.78 -3.75
CA ALA A 133 6.63 -2.83 -3.98
C ALA A 133 7.33 -1.48 -3.71
N GLU A 134 6.63 -0.37 -3.92
CA GLU A 134 7.12 0.98 -3.63
C GLU A 134 7.42 1.17 -2.14
N LEU A 135 6.52 0.71 -1.26
CA LEU A 135 6.71 0.79 0.19
C LEU A 135 7.79 -0.17 0.68
N VAL A 136 7.83 -1.39 0.14
CA VAL A 136 8.90 -2.35 0.48
C VAL A 136 10.26 -1.78 0.08
N ALA A 137 10.38 -1.19 -1.11
CA ALA A 137 11.62 -0.55 -1.54
C ALA A 137 12.00 0.64 -0.66
N GLN A 138 11.03 1.47 -0.25
CA GLN A 138 11.26 2.62 0.63
C GLN A 138 11.77 2.16 2.01
N SER A 139 11.21 1.10 2.59
CA SER A 139 11.65 0.57 3.88
C SER A 139 13.07 0.01 3.84
N GLN A 140 13.45 -0.62 2.73
CA GLN A 140 14.82 -1.13 2.53
C GLN A 140 15.85 0.00 2.42
N LEU A 141 15.46 1.16 1.87
CA LEU A 141 16.35 2.33 1.80
C LEU A 141 16.60 2.96 3.18
N SER A 142 15.70 2.83 4.12
CA SER A 142 15.90 3.29 5.51
C SER A 142 16.85 2.41 6.31
N GLY A 143 17.06 1.16 5.88
CA GLY A 143 18.02 0.22 6.47
C GLY A 143 17.52 -0.52 7.71
N ASP A 144 16.30 -0.24 8.17
CA ASP A 144 15.67 -0.84 9.35
C ASP A 144 14.35 -1.56 9.04
N GLU A 145 14.02 -1.71 7.74
CA GLU A 145 12.80 -2.34 7.24
C GLU A 145 11.51 -1.67 7.76
N THR A 146 11.60 -0.43 8.25
CA THR A 146 10.46 0.34 8.74
C THR A 146 10.04 1.44 7.77
N LEU A 147 8.77 1.83 7.86
CA LEU A 147 8.17 2.96 7.15
C LEU A 147 7.83 4.04 8.17
N LYS A 148 8.40 5.22 8.01
CA LYS A 148 8.06 6.38 8.85
C LYS A 148 6.82 7.08 8.33
N GLY A 149 6.02 7.61 9.24
CA GLY A 149 4.80 8.29 8.88
C GLY A 149 4.16 9.05 10.02
N THR A 150 2.93 9.47 9.78
CA THR A 150 2.11 10.16 10.77
C THR A 150 0.80 9.40 10.97
N ALA A 151 0.53 8.99 12.20
CA ALA A 151 -0.66 8.25 12.57
C ALA A 151 -1.79 9.17 13.02
N TYR A 152 -2.99 8.82 12.59
CA TYR A 152 -4.26 9.49 12.85
C TYR A 152 -5.29 8.49 13.37
N ALA A 153 -6.41 9.01 13.90
CA ALA A 153 -7.55 8.18 14.27
C ALA A 153 -8.24 7.58 13.02
N ALA A 154 -8.61 6.29 13.08
CA ALA A 154 -9.26 5.59 11.96
C ALA A 154 -10.80 5.62 12.01
N ASN A 155 -11.40 6.59 12.70
CA ASN A 155 -12.85 6.62 12.98
C ASN A 155 -13.73 6.50 11.74
N GLU A 156 -13.32 7.12 10.62
CA GLU A 156 -14.08 7.10 9.36
C GLU A 156 -14.09 5.71 8.68
N PHE A 157 -13.16 4.83 9.05
CA PHE A 157 -13.01 3.49 8.48
C PHE A 157 -13.67 2.40 9.32
N LEU A 158 -14.10 2.71 10.55
CA LEU A 158 -14.62 1.72 11.48
C LEU A 158 -15.99 1.20 11.04
N GLN A 159 -16.11 -0.12 11.00
CA GLN A 159 -17.33 -0.89 10.78
C GLN A 159 -17.25 -2.18 11.57
N PRO A 160 -18.33 -2.65 12.19
CA PRO A 160 -18.33 -3.95 12.87
C PRO A 160 -17.80 -5.08 11.98
N PRO A 161 -16.93 -5.96 12.50
CA PRO A 161 -16.56 -6.14 13.91
C PRO A 161 -15.46 -5.21 14.42
N PHE A 162 -14.82 -4.39 13.55
CA PHE A 162 -13.73 -3.51 13.94
C PHE A 162 -14.28 -2.28 14.66
N ASN A 163 -13.77 -2.02 15.86
CA ASN A 163 -14.21 -0.93 16.72
C ASN A 163 -13.08 -0.01 17.18
N ASN A 164 -11.84 -0.35 16.84
CA ASN A 164 -10.65 0.44 17.15
C ASN A 164 -9.64 0.38 16.02
N GLY A 165 -8.81 1.42 15.89
CA GLY A 165 -7.74 1.43 14.91
C GLY A 165 -7.04 2.77 14.74
N LYS A 166 -6.01 2.73 13.90
CA LYS A 166 -5.25 3.90 13.46
C LYS A 166 -5.03 3.83 11.95
N ILE A 167 -4.90 4.98 11.32
CA ILE A 167 -4.46 5.11 9.94
C ILE A 167 -3.17 5.94 9.91
N THR A 168 -2.12 5.43 9.28
CA THR A 168 -0.81 6.08 9.21
C THR A 168 -0.54 6.48 7.77
N ARG A 169 -0.38 7.77 7.49
CA ARG A 169 0.14 8.26 6.21
C ARG A 169 1.64 8.04 6.18
N ILE A 170 2.14 7.35 5.17
CA ILE A 170 3.57 7.12 5.00
C ILE A 170 4.22 8.39 4.46
N ALA A 171 5.35 8.78 5.06
CA ALA A 171 6.06 10.00 4.72
C ALA A 171 6.41 10.07 3.23
N ASP A 172 6.25 11.26 2.64
CA ASP A 172 6.57 11.58 1.26
C ASP A 172 5.79 10.75 0.21
N THR A 173 4.63 10.17 0.62
CA THR A 173 3.77 9.38 -0.26
C THR A 173 2.30 9.73 -0.09
N ASP A 174 1.46 9.14 -0.96
CA ASP A 174 0.00 9.13 -0.84
C ASP A 174 -0.53 7.75 -0.39
N PHE A 175 0.35 6.93 0.16
CA PHE A 175 0.01 5.67 0.79
C PHE A 175 -0.34 5.84 2.27
N PHE A 176 -1.31 5.03 2.69
CA PHE A 176 -1.74 4.90 4.07
C PHE A 176 -1.73 3.45 4.50
N VAL A 177 -1.29 3.18 5.71
CA VAL A 177 -1.46 1.89 6.37
C VAL A 177 -2.53 2.04 7.43
N LEU A 178 -3.62 1.31 7.26
CA LEU A 178 -4.76 1.26 8.17
C LEU A 178 -4.66 -0.04 8.98
N GLU A 179 -4.66 0.07 10.30
CA GLU A 179 -4.67 -1.06 11.22
C GLU A 179 -5.94 -1.00 12.05
N LEU A 180 -6.80 -2.00 11.89
CA LEU A 180 -8.06 -2.12 12.63
C LEU A 180 -8.06 -3.36 13.51
N THR A 181 -8.72 -3.27 14.66
CA THR A 181 -8.89 -4.39 15.60
C THR A 181 -10.33 -4.50 16.05
N SER A 182 -10.78 -5.75 16.20
CA SER A 182 -11.96 -6.07 16.99
C SER A 182 -11.52 -6.46 18.40
N LEU A 183 -12.08 -5.85 19.41
CA LEU A 183 -11.87 -6.19 20.83
C LEU A 183 -12.95 -7.16 21.28
#